data_0a27d229b86663ce01c3e0f72c808c35
#
_entry.id   0a27d229b86663ce01c3e0f72c808c35
#
_cell.length_a   1.000
_cell.length_b   1.000
_cell.length_c   1.000
_cell.angle_alpha   90.00
_cell.angle_beta   90.00
_cell.angle_gamma   90.00
#
_symmetry.space_group_name_H-M   'P 1'
#
loop_
_entity.id
_entity.type
_entity.pdbx_description
1 polymer ?
#
loop_
_entity_poly.entity_id
_entity_poly.type
_entity_poly.pdbx_seq_one_letter_code
_entity_poly.pdbx_strand_id
1 'polypeptide(L)'
;YLIKKAKKLEKKGKTEKAKKRYKKALDYLIKSNEKKPNQPDTLNYLGFALRKLGKFEEAEKFYLQGLSIEPNHNGINEYLGELYIQTNRIELAKERLEILKNCNCEEYSELKELIENN
;
A
#
# COMPACT_ATOMS: atom_id res chain seq x y z
N TYR A 1 0.47 -0.75 14.03
CA TYR A 1 1.45 -1.35 14.93
C TYR A 1 2.16 -2.57 14.32
N LEU A 2 1.40 -3.59 13.89
CA LEU A 2 1.99 -4.79 13.28
C LEU A 2 2.73 -4.49 11.97
N ILE A 3 2.16 -3.62 11.14
CA ILE A 3 2.79 -3.22 9.88
C ILE A 3 4.09 -2.46 10.14
N LYS A 4 4.09 -1.58 11.13
CA LYS A 4 5.27 -0.81 11.49
C LYS A 4 6.40 -1.72 11.96
N LYS A 5 6.08 -2.73 12.76
CA LYS A 5 7.06 -3.75 13.18
C LYS A 5 7.59 -4.55 12.01
N ALA A 6 6.69 -4.94 11.09
CA ALA A 6 7.08 -5.69 9.91
C ALA A 6 8.04 -4.91 9.02
N LYS A 7 7.75 -3.63 8.79
CA LYS A 7 8.62 -2.73 8.02
C LYS A 7 10.01 -2.62 8.64
N LYS A 8 10.05 -2.51 9.97
CA LYS A 8 11.31 -2.40 10.69
C LYS A 8 12.15 -3.66 10.54
N LEU A 9 11.51 -4.83 10.61
CA LEU A 9 12.20 -6.11 10.42
C LEU A 9 12.70 -6.25 8.98
N GLU A 10 11.92 -5.81 8.02
CA GLU A 10 12.29 -5.83 6.62
C GLU A 10 13.53 -4.98 6.36
N LYS A 11 13.60 -3.79 6.93
CA LYS A 11 14.76 -2.90 6.81
C LYS A 11 16.03 -3.52 7.37
N LYS A 12 15.89 -4.38 8.39
CA LYS A 12 17.02 -5.09 9.00
C LYS A 12 17.39 -6.37 8.26
N GLY A 13 16.76 -6.64 7.12
CA GLY A 13 17.02 -7.84 6.34
C GLY A 13 16.40 -9.11 6.90
N LYS A 14 15.52 -9.00 7.89
CA LYS A 14 14.87 -10.16 8.52
C LYS A 14 13.57 -10.49 7.80
N THR A 15 13.70 -10.91 6.54
CA THR A 15 12.57 -11.10 5.62
C THR A 15 11.53 -12.09 6.12
N GLU A 16 11.95 -13.24 6.64
CA GLU A 16 11.00 -14.26 7.10
C GLU A 16 10.20 -13.80 8.32
N LYS A 17 10.87 -13.11 9.26
CA LYS A 17 10.19 -12.54 10.42
C LYS A 17 9.23 -11.44 10.01
N ALA A 18 9.62 -10.63 9.02
CA ALA A 18 8.75 -9.58 8.48
C ALA A 18 7.49 -10.18 7.86
N LYS A 19 7.62 -11.25 7.08
CA LYS A 19 6.48 -11.95 6.47
C LYS A 19 5.49 -12.44 7.52
N LYS A 20 6.00 -13.01 8.62
CA LYS A 20 5.13 -13.46 9.71
C LYS A 20 4.33 -12.32 10.32
N ARG A 21 4.98 -11.17 10.47
CA ARG A 21 4.30 -9.96 10.99
C ARG A 21 3.26 -9.43 10.00
N TYR A 22 3.57 -9.45 8.71
CA TYR A 22 2.60 -9.04 7.69
C TYR A 22 1.39 -9.97 7.68
N LYS A 23 1.59 -11.27 7.87
CA LYS A 23 0.48 -12.23 7.96
C LYS A 23 -0.41 -11.95 9.17
N LYS A 24 0.19 -11.66 10.32
CA LYS A 24 -0.57 -11.30 11.53
C LYS A 24 -1.36 -10.01 11.31
N ALA A 25 -0.72 -9.03 10.69
CA ALA A 25 -1.38 -7.76 10.36
C ALA A 25 -2.56 -8.01 9.43
N LEU A 26 -2.36 -8.85 8.41
CA LEU A 26 -3.42 -9.18 7.46
C LEU A 26 -4.63 -9.81 8.17
N ASP A 27 -4.40 -10.81 9.05
CA ASP A 27 -5.48 -11.46 9.79
C ASP A 27 -6.27 -10.46 10.62
N TYR A 28 -5.57 -9.58 11.33
CA TYR A 28 -6.20 -8.53 12.13
C TYR A 28 -7.01 -7.58 11.26
N LEU A 29 -6.45 -7.18 10.12
CA LEU A 29 -7.11 -6.23 9.22
C LEU A 29 -8.34 -6.82 8.54
N ILE A 30 -8.31 -8.11 8.21
CA ILE A 30 -9.47 -8.81 7.66
C ILE A 30 -10.62 -8.77 8.67
N LYS A 31 -10.34 -9.09 9.93
CA LYS A 31 -11.35 -9.05 10.99
C LYS A 31 -11.86 -7.63 11.21
N SER A 32 -10.97 -6.66 11.19
CA SER A 32 -11.33 -5.25 11.34
C SER A 32 -12.26 -4.80 10.22
N ASN A 33 -11.95 -5.20 8.98
CA ASN A 33 -12.75 -4.86 7.82
C ASN A 33 -14.13 -5.53 7.85
N GLU A 34 -14.22 -6.75 8.40
CA GLU A 34 -15.51 -7.43 8.57
C GLU A 34 -16.40 -6.69 9.55
N LYS A 35 -15.81 -6.19 10.64
CA LYS A 35 -16.56 -5.45 11.67
C LYS A 35 -17.00 -4.08 11.19
N LYS A 36 -16.15 -3.40 10.45
CA LYS A 36 -16.41 -2.05 9.96
C LYS A 36 -15.88 -1.93 8.55
N PRO A 37 -16.66 -2.35 7.55
CA PRO A 37 -16.18 -2.36 6.17
C PRO A 37 -16.08 -0.96 5.56
N ASN A 38 -15.41 -0.88 4.43
CA ASN A 38 -15.30 0.31 3.61
C ASN A 38 -14.63 1.51 4.28
N GLN A 39 -13.67 1.25 5.17
CA GLN A 39 -12.82 2.30 5.74
C GLN A 39 -11.56 2.42 4.87
N PRO A 40 -11.34 3.57 4.20
CA PRO A 40 -10.21 3.70 3.30
C PRO A 40 -8.85 3.37 3.93
N ASP A 41 -8.63 3.79 5.18
CA ASP A 41 -7.36 3.48 5.85
C ASP A 41 -7.17 1.98 6.05
N THR A 42 -8.23 1.27 6.44
CA THR A 42 -8.16 -0.19 6.59
C THR A 42 -7.88 -0.85 5.24
N LEU A 43 -8.55 -0.41 4.19
CA LEU A 43 -8.36 -0.93 2.84
C LEU A 43 -6.92 -0.68 2.36
N ASN A 44 -6.36 0.46 2.71
CA ASN A 44 -4.97 0.78 2.39
C ASN A 44 -4.00 -0.20 3.07
N TYR A 45 -4.20 -0.46 4.35
CA TYR A 45 -3.34 -1.39 5.08
C TYR A 45 -3.51 -2.83 4.63
N LEU A 46 -4.73 -3.24 4.26
CA LEU A 46 -4.97 -4.55 3.67
C LEU A 46 -4.19 -4.71 2.37
N GLY A 47 -4.28 -3.71 1.50
CA GLY A 47 -3.53 -3.69 0.25
C GLY A 47 -2.03 -3.78 0.50
N PHE A 48 -1.54 -3.01 1.45
CA PHE A 48 -0.12 -2.98 1.79
C PHE A 48 0.38 -4.34 2.28
N ALA A 49 -0.33 -4.96 3.23
CA ALA A 49 0.06 -6.27 3.76
C ALA A 49 0.04 -7.34 2.66
N LEU A 50 -0.99 -7.34 1.82
CA LEU A 50 -1.09 -8.29 0.72
C LEU A 50 0.03 -8.11 -0.30
N ARG A 51 0.38 -6.87 -0.63
CA ARG A 51 1.48 -6.58 -1.55
C ARG A 51 2.80 -7.12 -1.00
N LYS A 52 3.06 -6.88 0.28
CA LYS A 52 4.28 -7.38 0.94
C LYS A 52 4.35 -8.90 0.98
N LEU A 53 3.21 -9.56 0.96
CA LEU A 53 3.13 -11.03 0.91
C LEU A 53 3.13 -11.57 -0.53
N GLY A 54 3.27 -10.70 -1.53
CA GLY A 54 3.31 -11.09 -2.93
C GLY A 54 1.96 -11.31 -3.57
N LYS A 55 0.87 -10.99 -2.90
CA LYS A 55 -0.50 -11.17 -3.40
C LYS A 55 -0.96 -9.91 -4.10
N PHE A 56 -0.38 -9.64 -5.25
CA PHE A 56 -0.53 -8.36 -5.94
C PHE A 56 -1.95 -8.09 -6.46
N GLU A 57 -2.62 -9.09 -7.00
CA GLU A 57 -3.97 -8.90 -7.53
C GLU A 57 -4.97 -8.56 -6.45
N GLU A 58 -4.88 -9.27 -5.32
CA GLU A 58 -5.76 -8.99 -4.17
C GLU A 58 -5.47 -7.61 -3.58
N ALA A 59 -4.18 -7.26 -3.48
CA ALA A 59 -3.77 -5.94 -2.99
C ALA A 59 -4.39 -4.84 -3.85
N GLU A 60 -4.31 -4.99 -5.16
CA GLU A 60 -4.85 -3.99 -6.07
C GLU A 60 -6.36 -3.79 -5.89
N LYS A 61 -7.10 -4.88 -5.69
CA LYS A 61 -8.55 -4.81 -5.48
C LYS A 61 -8.90 -3.96 -4.27
N PHE A 62 -8.18 -4.15 -3.15
CA PHE A 62 -8.44 -3.35 -1.95
C PHE A 62 -8.07 -1.88 -2.15
N TYR A 63 -6.95 -1.61 -2.82
CA TYR A 63 -6.57 -0.23 -3.13
C TYR A 63 -7.63 0.46 -3.99
N LEU A 64 -8.11 -0.22 -5.04
CA LEU A 64 -9.11 0.34 -5.94
C LEU A 64 -10.45 0.57 -5.21
N GLN A 65 -10.80 -0.34 -4.32
CA GLN A 65 -11.99 -0.16 -3.49
C GLN A 65 -11.86 1.10 -2.61
N GLY A 66 -10.70 1.27 -1.99
CA GLY A 66 -10.44 2.46 -1.18
C GLY A 66 -10.52 3.75 -1.98
N LEU A 67 -9.98 3.75 -3.20
CA LEU A 67 -10.04 4.92 -4.08
C LEU A 67 -11.45 5.20 -4.60
N SER A 68 -12.30 4.18 -4.71
CA SER A 68 -13.69 4.41 -5.08
C SER A 68 -14.44 5.19 -4.00
N ILE A 69 -13.99 5.06 -2.75
CA ILE A 69 -14.58 5.76 -1.61
C ILE A 69 -13.93 7.13 -1.42
N GLU A 70 -12.59 7.16 -1.47
CA GLU A 70 -11.82 8.39 -1.25
C GLU A 70 -10.75 8.51 -2.33
N PRO A 71 -11.09 9.09 -3.50
CA PRO A 71 -10.18 9.14 -4.67
C PRO A 71 -8.85 9.84 -4.41
N ASN A 72 -8.81 10.78 -3.46
CA ASN A 72 -7.60 11.55 -3.16
C ASN A 72 -6.86 11.06 -1.93
N HIS A 73 -7.14 9.84 -1.48
CA HIS A 73 -6.43 9.26 -0.32
C HIS A 73 -4.94 9.17 -0.63
N ASN A 74 -4.14 9.93 0.12
CA ASN A 74 -2.71 10.03 -0.15
C ASN A 74 -1.98 8.69 -0.03
N GLY A 75 -2.24 7.96 1.04
CA GLY A 75 -1.58 6.67 1.27
C GLY A 75 -1.89 5.64 0.19
N ILE A 76 -3.16 5.55 -0.22
CA ILE A 76 -3.54 4.58 -1.25
C ILE A 76 -2.93 4.96 -2.60
N ASN A 77 -2.95 6.23 -2.96
CA ASN A 77 -2.35 6.66 -4.23
C ASN A 77 -0.86 6.37 -4.27
N GLU A 78 -0.15 6.58 -3.17
CA GLU A 78 1.27 6.25 -3.11
C GLU A 78 1.49 4.73 -3.21
N TYR A 79 0.81 3.95 -2.39
CA TYR A 79 1.06 2.51 -2.34
C TYR A 79 0.57 1.77 -3.58
N LEU A 80 -0.52 2.21 -4.16
CA LEU A 80 -0.97 1.65 -5.44
C LEU A 80 0.04 2.00 -6.54
N GLY A 81 0.59 3.22 -6.51
CA GLY A 81 1.66 3.61 -7.42
C GLY A 81 2.87 2.69 -7.30
N GLU A 82 3.27 2.37 -6.07
CA GLU A 82 4.37 1.44 -5.83
C GLU A 82 4.07 0.05 -6.36
N LEU A 83 2.84 -0.42 -6.17
CA LEU A 83 2.39 -1.70 -6.72
C LEU A 83 2.48 -1.70 -8.25
N TYR A 84 2.07 -0.63 -8.89
CA TYR A 84 2.15 -0.51 -10.34
C TYR A 84 3.60 -0.56 -10.83
N ILE A 85 4.53 0.10 -10.13
CA ILE A 85 5.96 0.01 -10.44
C ILE A 85 6.42 -1.45 -10.33
N GLN A 86 6.07 -2.10 -9.24
CA GLN A 86 6.47 -3.47 -8.94
C GLN A 86 5.96 -4.48 -9.97
N THR A 87 4.83 -4.18 -10.59
CA THR A 87 4.21 -5.04 -11.61
C THR A 87 4.42 -4.52 -13.05
N ASN A 88 5.43 -3.66 -13.23
CA ASN A 88 5.82 -3.11 -14.54
C ASN A 88 4.73 -2.31 -15.26
N ARG A 89 3.92 -1.58 -14.50
CA ARG A 89 2.87 -0.70 -15.03
C ARG A 89 3.19 0.74 -14.69
N ILE A 90 4.36 1.20 -15.14
CA ILE A 90 4.92 2.52 -14.77
C ILE A 90 4.00 3.69 -15.15
N GLU A 91 3.29 3.59 -16.28
CA GLU A 91 2.41 4.67 -16.70
C GLU A 91 1.24 4.86 -15.74
N LEU A 92 0.71 3.76 -15.17
CA LEU A 92 -0.33 3.84 -14.16
C LEU A 92 0.21 4.44 -12.86
N ALA A 93 1.47 4.15 -12.53
CA ALA A 93 2.12 4.77 -11.36
C ALA A 93 2.22 6.29 -11.53
N LYS A 94 2.54 6.75 -12.75
CA LYS A 94 2.61 8.19 -13.04
C LYS A 94 1.25 8.87 -12.88
N GLU A 95 0.16 8.18 -13.21
CA GLU A 95 -1.19 8.70 -12.98
C GLU A 95 -1.46 8.91 -11.50
N ARG A 96 -1.01 7.96 -10.66
CA ARG A 96 -1.14 8.13 -9.19
C ARG A 96 -0.32 9.31 -8.70
N LEU A 97 0.87 9.48 -9.25
CA LEU A 97 1.72 10.62 -8.89
C LEU A 97 1.05 11.94 -9.24
N GLU A 98 0.41 12.02 -10.39
CA GLU A 98 -0.29 13.24 -10.82
C GLU A 98 -1.39 13.63 -9.84
N ILE A 99 -2.12 12.65 -9.30
CA ILE A 99 -3.16 12.90 -8.30
C ILE A 99 -2.55 13.43 -7.00
N LEU A 100 -1.34 12.98 -6.63
CA LEU A 100 -0.66 13.44 -5.43
C LEU A 100 0.02 14.80 -5.57
N LYS A 101 0.06 15.34 -6.77
CA LYS A 101 0.86 16.53 -7.11
C LYS A 101 0.71 17.71 -6.17
N ASN A 102 -0.50 17.96 -5.68
CA ASN A 102 -0.78 19.13 -4.85
C ASN A 102 -1.01 18.78 -3.36
N CYS A 103 -0.63 17.57 -2.95
CA CYS A 103 -0.90 17.14 -1.58
C CYS A 103 0.01 17.79 -0.53
N ASN A 104 1.18 18.28 -0.93
CA ASN A 104 2.18 18.81 -0.01
C ASN A 104 2.59 17.77 1.03
N CYS A 105 2.78 16.52 0.59
CA CYS A 105 2.92 15.35 1.48
C CYS A 105 4.11 14.49 1.09
N GLU A 106 4.57 13.66 2.04
CA GLU A 106 5.67 12.72 1.83
C GLU A 106 5.35 11.70 0.76
N GLU A 107 4.08 11.30 0.66
CA GLU A 107 3.64 10.31 -0.32
C GLU A 107 3.99 10.71 -1.75
N TYR A 108 3.85 11.99 -2.08
CA TYR A 108 4.25 12.49 -3.38
C TYR A 108 5.76 12.31 -3.62
N SER A 109 6.56 12.74 -2.66
CA SER A 109 8.03 12.69 -2.77
C SER A 109 8.52 11.26 -2.87
N GLU A 110 7.97 10.35 -2.08
CA GLU A 110 8.38 8.95 -2.07
C GLU A 110 8.04 8.26 -3.38
N LEU A 111 6.82 8.46 -3.89
CA LEU A 111 6.42 7.85 -5.15
C LEU A 111 7.22 8.43 -6.32
N LYS A 112 7.44 9.74 -6.33
CA LYS A 112 8.22 10.41 -7.36
C LYS A 112 9.63 9.83 -7.43
N GLU A 113 10.27 9.67 -6.27
CA GLU A 113 11.62 9.11 -6.21
C GLU A 113 11.68 7.70 -6.77
N LEU A 114 10.71 6.86 -6.42
CA LEU A 114 10.64 5.49 -6.93
C LEU A 114 10.46 5.45 -8.45
N ILE A 115 9.63 6.33 -8.99
CA ILE A 115 9.41 6.40 -10.43
C ILE A 115 10.70 6.84 -11.14
N GLU A 116 11.39 7.84 -10.58
CA GLU A 116 12.62 8.38 -11.18
C GLU A 116 13.77 7.38 -11.14
N ASN A 117 13.80 6.52 -10.14
CA ASN A 117 14.86 5.53 -9.96
C ASN A 117 14.59 4.19 -10.63
N ASN A 118 13.51 4.11 -11.39
CA ASN A 118 13.11 2.84 -11.98
C ASN A 118 13.46 2.72 -13.47
#